data_a79a7af268d580d90194120414216bdb
#
_entry.id   a79a7af268d580d90194120414216bdb
#
_cell.length_a   1.000
_cell.length_b   1.000
_cell.length_c   1.000
_cell.angle_alpha   90.00
_cell.angle_beta   90.00
_cell.angle_gamma   90.00
#
_symmetry.space_group_name_H-M   'P 1'
#
loop_
_entity.id
_entity.type
_entity.pdbx_description
1 polymer ?
#
loop_
_entity_poly.entity_id
_entity_poly.type
_entity_poly.pdbx_seq_one_letter_code
_entity_poly.pdbx_strand_id
1 'polypeptide(L)'
;YEFEIIPQDIPLDVVYEDKTVLVVNKPAGLVVHPGHGNYSGTLVNALAYYFRDTPDYDVSDPRLGLVHRIDKDTSGLLVIAKTPEAKTNLGLQFFHKTTQRQYVALVWGIMENDEGTITGNIGRSLKDRLQMTVFPEGDFGKHAVTHYKTLERLGYVSIVECKLETGRTHQIR
;
A
#
# COMPACT_ATOMS: atom_id res chain seq x y z
N TYR A 1 9.78 -20.67 -4.02
CA TYR A 1 8.86 -21.16 -2.97
C TYR A 1 7.49 -20.56 -3.25
N GLU A 2 6.57 -21.36 -3.77
CA GLU A 2 5.15 -21.00 -3.78
C GLU A 2 4.65 -21.15 -2.35
N PHE A 3 4.27 -20.06 -1.73
CA PHE A 3 3.61 -20.09 -0.43
C PHE A 3 2.14 -20.47 -0.64
N GLU A 4 1.74 -21.59 -0.08
CA GLU A 4 0.32 -21.93 0.01
C GLU A 4 -0.38 -20.91 0.91
N ILE A 5 -1.43 -20.26 0.38
CA ILE A 5 -2.20 -19.29 1.15
C ILE A 5 -3.24 -20.05 1.96
N ILE A 6 -3.02 -20.12 3.27
CA ILE A 6 -3.92 -20.80 4.21
C ILE A 6 -5.00 -19.80 4.65
N PRO A 7 -6.30 -20.10 4.46
CA PRO A 7 -7.38 -19.30 5.00
C PRO A 7 -7.28 -19.17 6.52
N GLN A 8 -7.37 -17.94 7.03
CA GLN A 8 -7.34 -17.64 8.45
C GLN A 8 -8.48 -16.69 8.83
N ASP A 9 -9.19 -17.01 9.90
CA ASP A 9 -10.28 -16.18 10.44
C ASP A 9 -9.70 -14.93 11.12
N ILE A 10 -9.32 -13.96 10.29
CA ILE A 10 -8.83 -12.66 10.71
C ILE A 10 -9.91 -11.64 10.38
N PRO A 11 -10.42 -10.85 11.34
CA PRO A 11 -11.45 -9.86 11.09
C PRO A 11 -11.04 -8.84 10.04
N LEU A 12 -11.93 -8.52 9.11
CA LEU A 12 -11.79 -7.47 8.10
C LEU A 12 -12.74 -6.32 8.42
N ASP A 13 -12.22 -5.10 8.41
CA ASP A 13 -13.03 -3.88 8.44
C ASP A 13 -13.46 -3.54 7.01
N VAL A 14 -14.64 -4.02 6.61
CA VAL A 14 -15.19 -3.81 5.26
C VAL A 14 -15.86 -2.46 5.20
N VAL A 15 -15.34 -1.58 4.35
CA VAL A 15 -15.85 -0.22 4.13
C VAL A 15 -16.88 -0.19 3.01
N TYR A 16 -16.66 -0.98 1.96
CA TYR A 16 -17.54 -1.09 0.81
C TYR A 16 -17.38 -2.46 0.16
N GLU A 17 -18.46 -3.01 -0.33
CA GLU A 17 -18.47 -4.23 -1.13
C GLU A 17 -19.61 -4.24 -2.13
N ASP A 18 -19.31 -4.65 -3.36
CA ASP A 18 -20.29 -4.96 -4.38
C ASP A 18 -19.94 -6.28 -5.10
N LYS A 19 -20.49 -6.53 -6.27
CA LYS A 19 -20.22 -7.76 -7.04
C LYS A 19 -18.81 -7.84 -7.60
N THR A 20 -18.12 -6.71 -7.74
CA THR A 20 -16.87 -6.59 -8.48
C THR A 20 -15.68 -6.22 -7.61
N VAL A 21 -15.90 -5.49 -6.52
CA VAL A 21 -14.83 -5.01 -5.64
C VAL A 21 -15.20 -5.13 -4.16
N LEU A 22 -14.15 -5.25 -3.35
CA LEU A 22 -14.17 -5.14 -1.89
C LEU A 22 -13.20 -4.04 -1.49
N VAL A 23 -13.62 -3.13 -0.61
CA VAL A 23 -12.74 -2.12 0.00
C VAL A 23 -12.66 -2.39 1.49
N VAL A 24 -11.45 -2.56 1.99
CA VAL A 24 -11.16 -2.78 3.41
C VAL A 24 -10.34 -1.66 3.99
N ASN A 25 -10.55 -1.36 5.27
CA ASN A 25 -9.69 -0.49 6.05
C ASN A 25 -8.68 -1.35 6.81
N LYS A 26 -7.46 -1.43 6.30
CA LYS A 26 -6.40 -2.24 6.92
C LYS A 26 -5.91 -1.55 8.20
N PRO A 27 -5.83 -2.26 9.34
CA PRO A 27 -5.18 -1.72 10.54
C PRO A 27 -3.66 -1.63 10.34
N ALA A 28 -3.01 -0.74 11.08
CA ALA A 28 -1.57 -0.74 11.23
C ALA A 28 -1.11 -2.04 11.90
N GLY A 29 0.04 -2.55 11.50
CA GLY A 29 0.61 -3.81 12.01
C GLY A 29 0.24 -5.06 11.19
N LEU A 30 -0.75 -4.97 10.29
CA LEU A 30 -1.14 -6.08 9.42
C LEU A 30 -0.37 -6.03 8.09
N VAL A 31 0.38 -7.08 7.82
CA VAL A 31 1.07 -7.26 6.53
C VAL A 31 0.04 -7.63 5.45
N VAL A 32 0.19 -7.08 4.25
CA VAL A 32 -0.75 -7.33 3.15
C VAL A 32 -0.58 -8.73 2.57
N HIS A 33 0.63 -9.12 2.19
CA HIS A 33 0.90 -10.39 1.51
C HIS A 33 2.02 -11.16 2.22
N PRO A 34 1.94 -12.50 2.32
CA PRO A 34 3.01 -13.32 2.89
C PRO A 34 4.36 -13.06 2.22
N GLY A 35 5.40 -13.08 3.02
CA GLY A 35 6.77 -12.89 2.57
C GLY A 35 7.77 -13.25 3.66
N HIS A 36 9.04 -12.96 3.44
CA HIS A 36 10.09 -13.29 4.40
C HIS A 36 9.80 -12.72 5.79
N GLY A 37 9.77 -13.59 6.80
CA GLY A 37 9.45 -13.24 8.18
C GLY A 37 7.95 -13.09 8.50
N ASN A 38 7.05 -13.17 7.51
CA ASN A 38 5.60 -13.08 7.68
C ASN A 38 4.91 -14.07 6.74
N TYR A 39 4.93 -15.34 7.10
CA TYR A 39 4.41 -16.42 6.25
C TYR A 39 2.90 -16.64 6.38
N SER A 40 2.29 -16.09 7.41
CA SER A 40 0.86 -16.19 7.71
C SER A 40 0.40 -14.96 8.50
N GLY A 41 -0.89 -14.89 8.87
CA GLY A 41 -1.45 -13.76 9.61
C GLY A 41 -1.52 -12.47 8.79
N THR A 42 -1.59 -12.57 7.45
CA THR A 42 -1.62 -11.43 6.55
C THR A 42 -3.04 -11.12 6.06
N LEU A 43 -3.20 -9.97 5.40
CA LEU A 43 -4.48 -9.60 4.77
C LEU A 43 -4.92 -10.67 3.75
N VAL A 44 -4.00 -11.23 2.99
CA VAL A 44 -4.29 -12.30 2.01
C VAL A 44 -4.85 -13.54 2.70
N ASN A 45 -4.34 -13.94 3.86
CA ASN A 45 -4.91 -15.06 4.64
C ASN A 45 -6.34 -14.75 5.10
N ALA A 46 -6.61 -13.52 5.51
CA ALA A 46 -7.95 -13.07 5.88
C ALA A 46 -8.92 -13.06 4.68
N LEU A 47 -8.46 -12.60 3.51
CA LEU A 47 -9.25 -12.61 2.27
C LEU A 47 -9.57 -14.03 1.81
N ALA A 48 -8.62 -14.95 1.91
CA ALA A 48 -8.84 -16.36 1.59
C ALA A 48 -9.96 -16.97 2.46
N TYR A 49 -10.00 -16.64 3.73
CA TYR A 49 -11.07 -17.05 4.63
C TYR A 49 -12.41 -16.36 4.33
N TYR A 50 -12.38 -15.06 4.10
CA TYR A 50 -13.57 -14.25 3.83
C TYR A 50 -14.30 -14.72 2.58
N PHE A 51 -13.56 -15.07 1.53
CA PHE A 51 -14.10 -15.51 0.24
C PHE A 51 -14.19 -17.03 0.07
N ARG A 52 -13.95 -17.83 1.12
CA ARG A 52 -13.88 -19.29 1.05
C ARG A 52 -15.13 -19.96 0.44
N ASP A 53 -16.30 -19.36 0.65
CA ASP A 53 -17.60 -19.87 0.16
C ASP A 53 -18.19 -19.01 -0.96
N THR A 54 -17.42 -18.12 -1.55
CA THR A 54 -17.86 -17.22 -2.62
C THR A 54 -17.68 -17.92 -3.97
N PRO A 55 -18.77 -18.26 -4.68
CA PRO A 55 -18.67 -18.77 -6.04
C PRO A 55 -17.95 -17.76 -6.94
N ASP A 56 -17.22 -18.26 -7.93
CA ASP A 56 -16.53 -17.46 -8.94
C ASP A 56 -15.38 -16.60 -8.44
N TYR A 57 -15.07 -16.62 -7.14
CA TYR A 57 -13.86 -16.00 -6.64
C TYR A 57 -12.65 -16.90 -6.85
N ASP A 58 -11.64 -16.40 -7.57
CA ASP A 58 -10.47 -17.19 -7.92
C ASP A 58 -9.50 -17.34 -6.73
N VAL A 59 -9.68 -18.43 -5.99
CA VAL A 59 -8.79 -18.79 -4.87
C VAL A 59 -7.42 -19.30 -5.33
N SER A 60 -7.24 -19.59 -6.63
CA SER A 60 -5.96 -19.98 -7.20
C SER A 60 -5.06 -18.78 -7.52
N ASP A 61 -5.62 -17.57 -7.58
CA ASP A 61 -4.83 -16.35 -7.70
C ASP A 61 -3.98 -16.13 -6.43
N PRO A 62 -2.64 -16.19 -6.52
CA PRO A 62 -1.77 -16.04 -5.35
C PRO A 62 -1.87 -14.66 -4.69
N ARG A 63 -2.46 -13.69 -5.37
CA ARG A 63 -2.71 -12.34 -4.85
C ARG A 63 -4.14 -12.12 -4.38
N LEU A 64 -5.04 -13.08 -4.62
CA LEU A 64 -6.44 -13.01 -4.22
C LEU A 64 -7.14 -11.67 -4.57
N GLY A 65 -6.89 -11.18 -5.78
CA GLY A 65 -7.50 -9.94 -6.26
C GLY A 65 -6.83 -8.65 -5.78
N LEU A 66 -5.71 -8.72 -5.08
CA LEU A 66 -4.90 -7.55 -4.72
C LEU A 66 -4.30 -6.91 -5.96
N VAL A 67 -4.48 -5.61 -6.10
CA VAL A 67 -3.94 -4.79 -7.21
C VAL A 67 -2.93 -3.75 -6.74
N HIS A 68 -2.83 -3.55 -5.44
CA HIS A 68 -1.86 -2.68 -4.77
C HIS A 68 -1.61 -3.13 -3.33
N ARG A 69 -0.69 -2.46 -2.68
CA ARG A 69 -0.35 -2.72 -1.27
C ARG A 69 0.01 -1.43 -0.56
N ILE A 70 -0.18 -1.44 0.75
CA ILE A 70 0.37 -0.44 1.67
C ILE A 70 1.27 -1.14 2.69
N ASP A 71 2.13 -0.40 3.36
CA ASP A 71 3.10 -0.95 4.30
C ASP A 71 2.42 -1.58 5.53
N LYS A 72 3.14 -2.49 6.21
CA LYS A 72 2.68 -3.16 7.42
C LYS A 72 2.09 -2.18 8.43
N ASP A 73 2.83 -1.14 8.76
CA ASP A 73 2.46 -0.18 9.81
C ASP A 73 1.65 1.02 9.29
N THR A 74 1.28 1.01 8.02
CA THR A 74 0.34 1.96 7.44
C THR A 74 -1.09 1.43 7.59
N SER A 75 -1.97 2.23 8.14
CA SER A 75 -3.41 1.97 8.13
C SER A 75 -4.08 2.61 6.91
N GLY A 76 -5.25 2.14 6.55
CA GLY A 76 -6.06 2.77 5.52
C GLY A 76 -6.63 1.81 4.48
N LEU A 77 -7.15 2.40 3.42
CA LEU A 77 -7.97 1.71 2.46
C LEU A 77 -7.15 0.91 1.44
N LEU A 78 -7.61 -0.32 1.18
CA LEU A 78 -7.20 -1.13 0.04
C LEU A 78 -8.42 -1.56 -0.75
N VAL A 79 -8.30 -1.55 -2.08
CA VAL A 79 -9.28 -2.12 -2.97
C VAL A 79 -8.84 -3.51 -3.43
N ILE A 80 -9.77 -4.46 -3.39
CA ILE A 80 -9.58 -5.84 -3.79
C ILE A 80 -10.55 -6.13 -4.94
N ALA A 81 -10.04 -6.67 -6.04
CA ALA A 81 -10.86 -7.12 -7.16
C ALA A 81 -11.50 -8.47 -6.83
N LYS A 82 -12.80 -8.60 -7.07
CA LYS A 82 -13.55 -9.84 -6.89
C LYS A 82 -13.72 -10.63 -8.18
N THR A 83 -13.48 -9.99 -9.32
CA THR A 83 -13.60 -10.59 -10.65
C THR A 83 -12.32 -10.37 -11.47
N PRO A 84 -12.04 -11.25 -12.48
CA PRO A 84 -10.90 -11.05 -13.38
C PRO A 84 -10.93 -9.71 -14.12
N GLU A 85 -12.12 -9.27 -14.54
CA GLU A 85 -12.31 -7.99 -15.23
C GLU A 85 -11.97 -6.80 -14.32
N ALA A 86 -12.45 -6.83 -13.08
CA ALA A 86 -12.13 -5.80 -12.09
C ALA A 86 -10.62 -5.78 -11.78
N LYS A 87 -9.99 -6.95 -11.67
CA LYS A 87 -8.53 -7.06 -11.46
C LYS A 87 -7.75 -6.41 -12.60
N THR A 88 -8.12 -6.69 -13.84
CA THR A 88 -7.49 -6.11 -15.02
C THR A 88 -7.69 -4.60 -15.06
N ASN A 89 -8.93 -4.13 -14.89
CA ASN A 89 -9.25 -2.71 -14.92
C ASN A 89 -8.52 -1.91 -13.83
N LEU A 90 -8.58 -2.38 -12.59
CA LEU A 90 -7.90 -1.72 -11.47
C LEU A 90 -6.38 -1.78 -11.65
N GLY A 91 -5.85 -2.91 -12.09
CA GLY A 91 -4.42 -3.05 -12.39
C GLY A 91 -3.93 -2.04 -13.41
N LEU A 92 -4.69 -1.81 -14.48
CA LEU A 92 -4.39 -0.79 -15.50
C LEU A 92 -4.43 0.62 -14.92
N GLN A 93 -5.38 0.94 -14.04
CA GLN A 93 -5.43 2.25 -13.38
C GLN A 93 -4.19 2.50 -12.51
N PHE A 94 -3.73 1.49 -11.75
CA PHE A 94 -2.48 1.60 -10.99
C PHE A 94 -1.26 1.70 -11.92
N PHE A 95 -1.23 0.95 -12.99
CA PHE A 95 -0.14 1.00 -13.98
C PHE A 95 -0.05 2.37 -14.65
N HIS A 96 -1.16 2.92 -15.12
CA HIS A 96 -1.22 4.24 -15.75
C HIS A 96 -1.23 5.40 -14.75
N LYS A 97 -1.20 5.10 -13.43
CA LYS A 97 -1.19 6.11 -12.36
C LYS A 97 -2.41 7.04 -12.38
N THR A 98 -3.55 6.54 -12.82
CA THR A 98 -4.82 7.28 -12.81
C THR A 98 -5.55 7.21 -11.47
N THR A 99 -5.16 6.27 -10.60
CA THR A 99 -5.65 6.21 -9.23
C THR A 99 -5.12 7.37 -8.40
N GLN A 100 -6.01 8.03 -7.67
CA GLN A 100 -5.61 9.09 -6.74
C GLN A 100 -5.33 8.46 -5.37
N ARG A 101 -4.07 8.53 -4.93
CA ARG A 101 -3.62 7.99 -3.64
C ARG A 101 -3.27 9.13 -2.71
N GLN A 102 -4.00 9.20 -1.60
CA GLN A 102 -3.85 10.23 -0.60
C GLN A 102 -3.60 9.60 0.76
N TYR A 103 -2.60 10.11 1.46
CA TYR A 103 -2.18 9.67 2.79
C TYR A 103 -2.10 10.86 3.72
N VAL A 104 -2.21 10.59 5.02
CA VAL A 104 -1.89 11.56 6.06
C VAL A 104 -0.73 10.98 6.87
N ALA A 105 0.31 11.78 7.07
CA ALA A 105 1.49 11.40 7.81
C ALA A 105 1.77 12.39 8.94
N LEU A 106 2.12 11.87 10.11
CA LEU A 106 2.74 12.63 11.18
C LEU A 106 4.26 12.55 10.99
N VAL A 107 4.91 13.68 10.77
CA VAL A 107 6.34 13.75 10.50
C VAL A 107 7.08 14.56 11.56
N TRP A 108 8.32 14.17 11.84
CA TRP A 108 9.20 14.95 12.69
C TRP A 108 9.55 16.29 12.05
N GLY A 109 9.65 17.32 12.87
CA GLY A 109 10.00 18.66 12.44
C GLY A 109 8.81 19.52 12.04
N ILE A 110 9.08 20.79 11.86
CA ILE A 110 8.11 21.78 11.42
C ILE A 110 8.31 22.01 9.93
N MET A 111 7.29 21.71 9.14
CA MET A 111 7.31 21.98 7.71
C MET A 111 7.43 23.48 7.45
N GLU A 112 8.41 23.87 6.64
CA GLU A 112 8.64 25.28 6.29
C GLU A 112 7.57 25.81 5.34
N ASN A 113 7.17 24.98 4.37
CA ASN A 113 6.20 25.38 3.35
C ASN A 113 4.81 24.78 3.61
N ASP A 114 3.77 25.49 3.19
CA ASP A 114 2.40 24.99 3.29
C ASP A 114 2.10 23.88 2.30
N GLU A 115 2.76 23.88 1.16
CA GLU A 115 2.67 22.84 0.14
C GLU A 115 3.95 22.74 -0.68
N GLY A 116 4.14 21.63 -1.36
CA GLY A 116 5.30 21.43 -2.22
C GLY A 116 5.31 20.05 -2.90
N THR A 117 6.37 19.83 -3.65
CA THR A 117 6.62 18.57 -4.35
C THR A 117 8.00 18.06 -4.00
N ILE A 118 8.07 16.81 -3.58
CA ILE A 118 9.32 16.12 -3.27
C ILE A 118 9.58 15.11 -4.39
N THR A 119 10.74 15.24 -5.03
CA THR A 119 11.20 14.34 -6.09
C THR A 119 12.54 13.73 -5.72
N GLY A 120 12.81 12.56 -6.23
CA GLY A 120 14.07 11.86 -6.04
C GLY A 120 13.92 10.40 -6.47
N ASN A 121 14.99 9.64 -6.34
CA ASN A 121 14.91 8.21 -6.57
C ASN A 121 14.90 7.47 -5.24
N ILE A 122 14.11 6.41 -5.15
CA ILE A 122 14.04 5.52 -3.99
C ILE A 122 14.52 4.13 -4.40
N GLY A 123 15.44 3.58 -3.63
CA GLY A 123 16.00 2.26 -3.86
C GLY A 123 16.55 1.62 -2.60
N ARG A 124 17.02 0.39 -2.73
CA ARG A 124 17.70 -0.31 -1.64
C ARG A 124 19.00 0.41 -1.27
N SER A 125 19.21 0.62 0.02
CA SER A 125 20.47 1.19 0.51
C SER A 125 21.67 0.35 0.06
N LEU A 126 22.73 1.00 -0.38
CA LEU A 126 23.98 0.33 -0.78
C LEU A 126 24.77 -0.17 0.44
N LYS A 127 24.51 0.42 1.62
CA LYS A 127 25.16 0.03 2.88
C LYS A 127 24.38 -1.06 3.62
N ASP A 128 23.06 -0.96 3.64
CA ASP A 128 22.18 -1.93 4.30
C ASP A 128 20.98 -2.25 3.38
N ARG A 129 21.05 -3.39 2.72
CA ARG A 129 20.05 -3.80 1.74
C ARG A 129 18.66 -4.13 2.33
N LEU A 130 18.53 -4.15 3.64
CA LEU A 130 17.24 -4.28 4.31
C LEU A 130 16.47 -2.95 4.36
N GLN A 131 17.18 -1.83 4.16
CA GLN A 131 16.61 -0.48 4.21
C GLN A 131 16.40 0.10 2.81
N MET A 132 15.38 0.93 2.70
CA MET A 132 15.19 1.83 1.56
C MET A 132 15.84 3.17 1.85
N THR A 133 16.37 3.82 0.82
CA THR A 133 16.96 5.15 0.94
C THR A 133 16.63 5.99 -0.29
N VAL A 134 16.79 7.29 -0.14
CA VAL A 134 16.65 8.26 -1.24
C VAL A 134 18.00 8.52 -1.89
N PHE A 135 18.02 8.55 -3.21
CA PHE A 135 19.15 8.95 -4.05
C PHE A 135 18.80 10.27 -4.72
N PRO A 136 19.13 11.42 -4.12
CA PRO A 136 18.71 12.74 -4.65
C PRO A 136 19.24 13.03 -6.04
N GLU A 137 20.45 12.57 -6.33
CA GLU A 137 21.11 12.76 -7.64
C GLU A 137 20.54 11.90 -8.77
N GLY A 138 19.64 10.95 -8.44
CA GLY A 138 18.99 10.10 -9.42
C GLY A 138 19.87 9.02 -10.04
N ASP A 139 21.03 8.72 -9.47
CA ASP A 139 22.00 7.75 -9.95
C ASP A 139 21.59 6.29 -9.69
N PHE A 140 20.83 6.06 -8.62
CA PHE A 140 20.29 4.75 -8.24
C PHE A 140 18.80 4.82 -7.90
N GLY A 141 18.16 3.63 -7.82
CA GLY A 141 16.77 3.53 -7.44
C GLY A 141 15.79 3.88 -8.56
N LYS A 142 14.53 4.05 -8.18
CA LYS A 142 13.44 4.37 -9.11
C LYS A 142 12.86 5.73 -8.78
N HIS A 143 12.58 6.51 -9.82
CA HIS A 143 12.00 7.84 -9.69
C HIS A 143 10.71 7.83 -8.87
N ALA A 144 10.61 8.76 -7.93
CA ALA A 144 9.49 8.92 -7.02
C ALA A 144 9.07 10.39 -6.91
N VAL A 145 7.77 10.63 -6.87
CA VAL A 145 7.18 11.96 -6.74
C VAL A 145 6.07 11.93 -5.69
N THR A 146 6.18 12.80 -4.70
CA THR A 146 5.16 13.03 -3.67
C THR A 146 4.81 14.51 -3.63
N HIS A 147 3.52 14.82 -3.81
CA HIS A 147 2.99 16.17 -3.55
C HIS A 147 2.50 16.22 -2.12
N TYR A 148 2.87 17.27 -1.37
CA TYR A 148 2.43 17.41 0.00
C TYR A 148 1.73 18.72 0.28
N LYS A 149 0.87 18.70 1.29
CA LYS A 149 0.23 19.87 1.90
C LYS A 149 0.35 19.75 3.41
N THR A 150 0.90 20.79 4.05
CA THR A 150 0.98 20.87 5.50
C THR A 150 -0.41 21.19 6.04
N LEU A 151 -0.98 20.28 6.83
CA LEU A 151 -2.28 20.46 7.45
C LEU A 151 -2.18 21.18 8.79
N GLU A 152 -1.18 20.81 9.61
CA GLU A 152 -1.00 21.37 10.94
C GLU A 152 0.47 21.29 11.39
N ARG A 153 0.91 22.30 12.14
CA ARG A 153 2.24 22.35 12.77
C ARG A 153 2.06 22.29 14.28
N LEU A 154 2.67 21.29 14.93
CA LEU A 154 2.42 20.93 16.34
C LEU A 154 3.68 21.06 17.22
N GLY A 155 4.48 22.08 16.99
CA GLY A 155 5.69 22.36 17.79
C GLY A 155 6.90 21.58 17.33
N TYR A 156 6.93 20.25 17.50
CA TYR A 156 8.05 19.38 17.12
C TYR A 156 7.74 18.47 15.93
N VAL A 157 6.47 18.39 15.54
CA VAL A 157 5.96 17.54 14.47
C VAL A 157 5.00 18.31 13.59
N SER A 158 4.74 17.80 12.40
CA SER A 158 3.75 18.32 11.48
C SER A 158 2.84 17.20 10.99
N ILE A 159 1.58 17.53 10.75
CA ILE A 159 0.63 16.67 10.06
C ILE A 159 0.61 17.08 8.60
N VAL A 160 0.88 16.13 7.72
CA VAL A 160 1.08 16.37 6.29
C VAL A 160 0.19 15.45 5.47
N GLU A 161 -0.56 16.03 4.53
CA GLU A 161 -1.26 15.28 3.49
C GLU A 161 -0.28 14.99 2.36
N CYS A 162 -0.22 13.74 1.90
CA CYS A 162 0.65 13.31 0.81
C CYS A 162 -0.19 12.74 -0.33
N LYS A 163 -0.04 13.27 -1.54
CA LYS A 163 -0.59 12.72 -2.79
C LYS A 163 0.55 12.13 -3.60
N LEU A 164 0.44 10.84 -3.91
CA LEU A 164 1.50 10.10 -4.59
C LEU A 164 1.25 10.03 -6.10
N GLU A 165 2.21 10.48 -6.92
CA GLU A 165 2.24 10.13 -8.34
C GLU A 165 2.84 8.74 -8.55
N THR A 166 3.79 8.35 -7.71
CA THR A 166 4.47 7.04 -7.73
C THR A 166 4.19 6.29 -6.43
N GLY A 167 4.32 4.97 -6.43
CA GLY A 167 4.11 4.14 -5.26
C GLY A 167 5.32 3.26 -4.95
N ARG A 168 6.46 3.85 -4.62
CA ARG A 168 7.67 3.09 -4.25
C ARG A 168 7.56 2.56 -2.83
N THR A 169 8.26 1.47 -2.57
CA THR A 169 8.34 0.89 -1.22
C THR A 169 8.84 1.94 -0.22
N HIS A 170 8.11 2.12 0.86
CA HIS A 170 8.41 3.09 1.93
C HIS A 170 8.50 4.55 1.45
N GLN A 171 7.80 4.94 0.41
CA GLN A 171 7.97 6.25 -0.23
C GLN A 171 7.69 7.42 0.72
N ILE A 172 6.68 7.33 1.60
CA ILE A 172 6.35 8.42 2.53
C ILE A 172 7.32 8.46 3.72
N ARG A 173 7.94 7.34 4.05
CA ARG A 173 8.97 7.31 5.10
C ARG A 173 10.19 8.12 4.70
#